data_ac872e9a5e2bc90b28e4218b4391a97a
#
_entry.id   ac872e9a5e2bc90b28e4218b4391a97a
#
_cell.length_a   1.000
_cell.length_b   1.000
_cell.length_c   1.000
_cell.angle_alpha   90.00
_cell.angle_beta   90.00
_cell.angle_gamma   90.00
#
_symmetry.space_group_name_H-M   'P 1'
#
loop_
_entity.id
_entity.type
_entity.pdbx_description
1 polymer ?
#
loop_
_entity_poly.entity_id
_entity_poly.type
_entity_poly.pdbx_seq_one_letter_code
_entity_poly.pdbx_strand_id
1 'polypeptide(L)'
;MTRRVLLYIDSLKTGGAERVTLLFARWLAEEGWRPTVLTRHGASRDFYPVPAGVQRAIEPPDPPWLRCVGVMGFPLRVLRLRAWLRRHQPDLVLGMTTLPAIKLLLAVRGMACPCIVSERNFPPLKRPGWPWRLLRRLTYPWAQLHLVQTEATGRWLAQHLNARPQLCLANPVAWPLPRFAPDPDPTGWLARQKVGADQQVLLAVGTKAHQKGFDRLMAMFALLRQRHPQAHLVILGMDAVPYHGVDQQAQLRRMLPEASRSLHFPGRLGNVQDWYERADLFLLPSRYEGFPNVLLEAMASGCCCVSSDCPQGPAELIRDGVNGRLLPNDANPQTWADVVSVLLVDSEERQRLAGRALDVRQRFSEGRLRRCFMSGVSQLVGDE
;
A
#
# COMPACT_ATOMS: atom_id res chain seq x y z
N MET A 1 -23.13 -26.51 1.95
CA MET A 1 -22.57 -26.12 3.27
C MET A 1 -21.84 -24.79 3.15
N THR A 2 -21.87 -23.92 4.19
CA THR A 2 -21.16 -22.62 4.13
C THR A 2 -19.66 -22.84 4.20
N ARG A 3 -18.92 -22.46 3.17
CA ARG A 3 -17.46 -22.64 3.06
C ARG A 3 -16.72 -21.77 4.07
N ARG A 4 -15.70 -22.32 4.72
CA ARG A 4 -14.84 -21.63 5.71
C ARG A 4 -13.52 -21.22 5.06
N VAL A 5 -13.10 -19.99 5.27
CA VAL A 5 -11.83 -19.50 4.74
C VAL A 5 -10.99 -18.83 5.82
N LEU A 6 -9.69 -19.12 5.82
CA LEU A 6 -8.74 -18.52 6.73
C LEU A 6 -7.85 -17.52 6.00
N LEU A 7 -7.77 -16.29 6.49
CA LEU A 7 -6.78 -15.29 6.08
C LEU A 7 -5.75 -15.15 7.21
N TYR A 8 -4.50 -15.46 6.91
CA TYR A 8 -3.43 -15.47 7.91
C TYR A 8 -2.45 -14.32 7.67
N ILE A 9 -2.27 -13.46 8.67
CA ILE A 9 -1.36 -12.30 8.65
C ILE A 9 -0.72 -12.12 10.05
N ASP A 10 0.42 -11.43 10.15
CA ASP A 10 1.10 -11.23 11.43
C ASP A 10 0.31 -10.39 12.43
N SER A 11 -0.29 -9.28 11.99
CA SER A 11 -1.06 -8.34 12.82
C SER A 11 -2.05 -7.55 11.97
N LEU A 12 -2.96 -6.81 12.60
CA LEU A 12 -3.85 -5.83 11.95
C LEU A 12 -3.48 -4.39 12.34
N LYS A 13 -2.19 -4.10 12.51
CA LYS A 13 -1.70 -2.72 12.71
C LYS A 13 -1.93 -1.86 11.47
N THR A 14 -1.48 -0.60 11.52
CA THR A 14 -1.50 0.30 10.36
C THR A 14 -0.63 -0.23 9.22
N GLY A 15 -1.25 -0.54 8.08
CA GLY A 15 -0.52 -0.97 6.88
C GLY A 15 -1.44 -1.33 5.72
N GLY A 16 -0.87 -1.33 4.51
CA GLY A 16 -1.64 -1.64 3.30
C GLY A 16 -2.01 -3.12 3.18
N ALA A 17 -1.18 -4.03 3.67
CA ALA A 17 -1.45 -5.47 3.64
C ALA A 17 -2.60 -5.83 4.60
N GLU A 18 -2.64 -5.21 5.77
CA GLU A 18 -3.67 -5.37 6.79
C GLU A 18 -5.03 -4.90 6.28
N ARG A 19 -5.08 -3.70 5.68
CA ARG A 19 -6.29 -3.17 5.04
C ARG A 19 -6.83 -4.11 3.96
N VAL A 20 -5.95 -4.64 3.11
CA VAL A 20 -6.35 -5.56 2.03
C VAL A 20 -6.74 -6.93 2.56
N THR A 21 -6.15 -7.41 3.65
CA THR A 21 -6.58 -8.65 4.31
C THR A 21 -8.05 -8.54 4.74
N LEU A 22 -8.43 -7.44 5.39
CA LEU A 22 -9.79 -7.19 5.81
C LEU A 22 -10.75 -6.98 4.62
N LEU A 23 -10.27 -6.35 3.56
CA LEU A 23 -11.02 -6.20 2.31
C LEU A 23 -11.35 -7.55 1.67
N PHE A 24 -10.36 -8.44 1.54
CA PHE A 24 -10.60 -9.79 1.01
C PHE A 24 -11.52 -10.61 1.91
N ALA A 25 -11.37 -10.48 3.24
CA ALA A 25 -12.27 -11.13 4.18
C ALA A 25 -13.71 -10.62 4.02
N ARG A 26 -13.91 -9.30 3.84
CA ARG A 26 -15.23 -8.71 3.58
C ARG A 26 -15.83 -9.25 2.28
N TRP A 27 -15.07 -9.26 1.18
CA TRP A 27 -15.56 -9.80 -0.10
C TRP A 27 -16.00 -11.24 0.00
N LEU A 28 -15.24 -12.07 0.72
CA LEU A 28 -15.59 -13.48 0.96
C LEU A 28 -16.85 -13.62 1.82
N ALA A 29 -17.01 -12.77 2.86
CA ALA A 29 -18.22 -12.76 3.69
C ALA A 29 -19.48 -12.38 2.89
N GLU A 30 -19.35 -11.37 2.02
CA GLU A 30 -20.43 -10.91 1.13
C GLU A 30 -20.83 -11.96 0.08
N GLU A 31 -19.92 -12.89 -0.27
CA GLU A 31 -20.19 -14.07 -1.12
C GLU A 31 -20.63 -15.31 -0.31
N GLY A 32 -21.03 -15.14 0.93
CA GLY A 32 -21.58 -16.21 1.76
C GLY A 32 -20.56 -17.14 2.40
N TRP A 33 -19.25 -16.83 2.32
CA TRP A 33 -18.21 -17.58 3.05
C TRP A 33 -18.20 -17.20 4.53
N ARG A 34 -17.55 -18.03 5.35
CA ARG A 34 -17.22 -17.73 6.75
C ARG A 34 -15.73 -17.42 6.91
N PRO A 35 -15.32 -16.18 6.68
CA PRO A 35 -13.92 -15.81 6.79
C PRO A 35 -13.48 -15.65 8.24
N THR A 36 -12.31 -16.19 8.55
CA THR A 36 -11.60 -15.98 9.82
C THR A 36 -10.28 -15.30 9.52
N VAL A 37 -10.04 -14.13 10.10
CA VAL A 37 -8.72 -13.47 10.08
C VAL A 37 -7.93 -13.90 11.30
N LEU A 38 -6.90 -14.71 11.09
CA LEU A 38 -6.02 -15.21 12.14
C LEU A 38 -4.73 -14.39 12.16
N THR A 39 -4.36 -13.88 13.34
CA THR A 39 -3.08 -13.17 13.52
C THR A 39 -2.25 -13.77 14.62
N ARG A 40 -0.94 -13.53 14.55
CA ARG A 40 0.00 -13.88 15.60
C ARG A 40 -0.05 -12.91 16.78
N HIS A 41 -0.30 -11.64 16.54
CA HIS A 41 -0.36 -10.60 17.56
C HIS A 41 -1.81 -10.32 17.99
N GLY A 42 -1.97 -9.94 19.28
CA GLY A 42 -3.27 -9.71 19.88
C GLY A 42 -4.02 -8.49 19.31
N ALA A 43 -5.34 -8.50 19.51
CA ALA A 43 -6.27 -7.51 18.98
C ALA A 43 -6.09 -6.09 19.59
N SER A 44 -5.43 -5.94 20.75
CA SER A 44 -5.15 -4.63 21.35
C SER A 44 -4.29 -3.68 20.48
N ARG A 45 -3.75 -4.20 19.39
CA ARG A 45 -2.92 -3.45 18.42
C ARG A 45 -3.60 -3.31 17.05
N ASP A 46 -4.83 -3.77 16.92
CA ASP A 46 -5.59 -3.67 15.67
C ASP A 46 -5.95 -2.19 15.44
N PHE A 47 -5.64 -1.70 14.26
CA PHE A 47 -5.95 -0.33 13.85
C PHE A 47 -7.26 -0.25 13.06
N TYR A 48 -7.48 -1.24 12.19
CA TYR A 48 -8.68 -1.28 11.36
C TYR A 48 -9.78 -2.10 12.04
N PRO A 49 -11.05 -1.63 12.00
CA PRO A 49 -12.17 -2.42 12.49
C PRO A 49 -12.36 -3.67 11.62
N VAL A 50 -12.72 -4.77 12.27
CA VAL A 50 -13.02 -6.02 11.57
C VAL A 50 -14.41 -5.89 10.93
N PRO A 51 -14.57 -6.19 9.63
CA PRO A 51 -15.84 -6.07 8.94
C PRO A 51 -16.90 -7.02 9.51
N ALA A 52 -18.18 -6.67 9.35
CA ALA A 52 -19.30 -7.56 9.69
C ALA A 52 -19.19 -8.90 8.94
N GLY A 53 -19.55 -9.98 9.60
CA GLY A 53 -19.47 -11.34 9.03
C GLY A 53 -18.06 -11.95 9.04
N VAL A 54 -17.02 -11.23 9.48
CA VAL A 54 -15.64 -11.70 9.57
C VAL A 54 -15.31 -12.07 11.01
N GLN A 55 -14.83 -13.28 11.24
CA GLN A 55 -14.35 -13.72 12.55
C GLN A 55 -12.89 -13.26 12.77
N ARG A 56 -12.59 -12.78 13.98
CA ARG A 56 -11.25 -12.42 14.44
C ARG A 56 -10.71 -13.51 15.34
N ALA A 57 -9.58 -14.11 14.97
CA ALA A 57 -8.88 -15.11 15.79
C ALA A 57 -7.42 -14.73 16.01
N ILE A 58 -6.86 -15.20 17.12
CA ILE A 58 -5.47 -14.98 17.49
C ILE A 58 -4.83 -16.36 17.67
N GLU A 59 -3.62 -16.55 17.14
CA GLU A 59 -2.85 -17.77 17.43
C GLU A 59 -2.66 -17.91 18.94
N PRO A 60 -2.76 -19.14 19.47
CA PRO A 60 -2.39 -19.38 20.85
C PRO A 60 -0.98 -18.83 21.15
N PRO A 61 -0.79 -18.05 22.22
CA PRO A 61 0.50 -17.44 22.51
C PRO A 61 1.59 -18.52 22.66
N ASP A 62 2.79 -18.18 22.21
CA ASP A 62 3.94 -19.07 22.42
C ASP A 62 4.19 -19.25 23.93
N PRO A 63 4.36 -20.46 24.42
CA PRO A 63 4.77 -20.69 25.80
C PRO A 63 6.14 -20.03 26.09
N PRO A 64 6.46 -19.69 27.34
CA PRO A 64 7.67 -18.93 27.67
C PRO A 64 8.94 -19.52 27.06
N TRP A 65 9.13 -20.84 27.18
CA TRP A 65 10.30 -21.55 26.64
C TRP A 65 10.42 -21.45 25.11
N LEU A 66 9.29 -21.43 24.37
CA LEU A 66 9.30 -21.29 22.91
C LEU A 66 9.64 -19.85 22.47
N ARG A 67 9.39 -18.86 23.33
CA ARG A 67 9.83 -17.48 23.08
C ARG A 67 11.33 -17.34 23.18
N CYS A 68 11.96 -18.04 24.15
CA CYS A 68 13.40 -17.99 24.38
C CYS A 68 14.23 -18.58 23.21
N VAL A 69 13.71 -19.57 22.50
CA VAL A 69 14.46 -20.21 21.38
C VAL A 69 14.38 -19.46 20.05
N GLY A 70 13.73 -18.30 20.01
CA GLY A 70 13.73 -17.42 18.84
C GLY A 70 13.28 -18.09 17.55
N VAL A 71 14.13 -18.00 16.51
CA VAL A 71 13.87 -18.57 15.17
C VAL A 71 13.92 -20.10 15.19
N MET A 72 14.71 -20.74 16.05
CA MET A 72 14.79 -22.20 16.16
C MET A 72 13.46 -22.83 16.55
N GLY A 73 12.58 -22.11 17.23
CA GLY A 73 11.22 -22.55 17.54
C GLY A 73 10.24 -22.50 16.35
N PHE A 74 10.69 -22.10 15.17
CA PHE A 74 9.81 -21.97 14.00
C PHE A 74 9.12 -23.27 13.58
N PRO A 75 9.76 -24.45 13.53
CA PRO A 75 9.08 -25.70 13.19
C PRO A 75 7.91 -26.01 14.13
N LEU A 76 8.10 -25.79 15.42
CA LEU A 76 7.03 -26.02 16.39
C LEU A 76 5.86 -25.04 16.25
N ARG A 77 6.15 -23.76 15.90
CA ARG A 77 5.10 -22.81 15.56
C ARG A 77 4.32 -23.23 14.32
N VAL A 78 4.97 -23.85 13.34
CA VAL A 78 4.32 -24.45 12.17
C VAL A 78 3.39 -25.58 12.59
N LEU A 79 3.87 -26.51 13.45
CA LEU A 79 3.06 -27.63 13.95
C LEU A 79 1.84 -27.15 14.77
N ARG A 80 1.99 -26.09 15.57
CA ARG A 80 0.88 -25.47 16.31
C ARG A 80 -0.17 -24.87 15.37
N LEU A 81 0.28 -24.16 14.32
CA LEU A 81 -0.64 -23.65 13.29
C LEU A 81 -1.34 -24.80 12.56
N ARG A 82 -0.60 -25.87 12.23
CA ARG A 82 -1.19 -27.08 11.62
C ARG A 82 -2.27 -27.72 12.52
N ALA A 83 -2.02 -27.81 13.83
CA ALA A 83 -3.01 -28.34 14.78
C ALA A 83 -4.27 -27.44 14.83
N TRP A 84 -4.07 -26.13 14.80
CA TRP A 84 -5.16 -25.16 14.72
C TRP A 84 -6.00 -25.37 13.44
N LEU A 85 -5.34 -25.49 12.28
CA LEU A 85 -5.99 -25.74 10.98
C LEU A 85 -6.77 -27.04 10.96
N ARG A 86 -6.21 -28.12 11.50
CA ARG A 86 -6.90 -29.43 11.60
C ARG A 86 -8.17 -29.36 12.46
N ARG A 87 -8.15 -28.53 13.51
CA ARG A 87 -9.32 -28.35 14.38
C ARG A 87 -10.42 -27.52 13.72
N HIS A 88 -10.05 -26.50 12.95
CA HIS A 88 -11.01 -25.55 12.35
C HIS A 88 -11.42 -25.93 10.93
N GLN A 89 -10.66 -26.80 10.28
CA GLN A 89 -10.93 -27.36 8.94
C GLN A 89 -11.38 -26.29 7.92
N PRO A 90 -10.55 -25.29 7.58
CA PRO A 90 -10.90 -24.34 6.54
C PRO A 90 -10.88 -25.03 5.16
N ASP A 91 -11.81 -24.63 4.29
CA ASP A 91 -11.91 -25.10 2.91
C ASP A 91 -10.91 -24.41 1.99
N LEU A 92 -10.43 -23.22 2.41
CA LEU A 92 -9.42 -22.40 1.70
C LEU A 92 -8.59 -21.63 2.72
N VAL A 93 -7.29 -21.44 2.42
CA VAL A 93 -6.43 -20.57 3.24
C VAL A 93 -5.69 -19.55 2.38
N LEU A 94 -5.55 -18.32 2.90
CA LEU A 94 -4.78 -17.22 2.29
C LEU A 94 -3.66 -16.79 3.21
N GLY A 95 -2.40 -16.91 2.75
CA GLY A 95 -1.23 -16.37 3.44
C GLY A 95 -0.94 -14.94 2.95
N MET A 96 -1.08 -13.98 3.85
CA MET A 96 -0.86 -12.57 3.55
C MET A 96 0.57 -12.16 3.91
N THR A 97 1.33 -11.63 2.95
CA THR A 97 2.75 -11.29 3.05
C THR A 97 3.69 -12.50 3.18
N THR A 98 5.00 -12.28 3.03
CA THR A 98 5.98 -13.34 2.83
C THR A 98 6.11 -14.34 4.00
N LEU A 99 6.31 -13.87 5.24
CA LEU A 99 6.57 -14.78 6.38
C LEU A 99 5.32 -15.57 6.81
N PRO A 100 4.14 -14.94 6.97
CA PRO A 100 2.89 -15.66 7.17
C PRO A 100 2.62 -16.69 6.07
N ALA A 101 2.86 -16.35 4.80
CA ALA A 101 2.66 -17.27 3.69
C ALA A 101 3.56 -18.51 3.78
N ILE A 102 4.87 -18.35 4.06
CA ILE A 102 5.80 -19.46 4.26
C ILE A 102 5.30 -20.38 5.38
N LYS A 103 4.94 -19.80 6.55
CA LYS A 103 4.46 -20.56 7.71
C LYS A 103 3.18 -21.32 7.38
N LEU A 104 2.25 -20.68 6.68
CA LEU A 104 0.98 -21.28 6.29
C LEU A 104 1.17 -22.41 5.28
N LEU A 105 1.99 -22.25 4.25
CA LEU A 105 2.30 -23.28 3.26
C LEU A 105 2.90 -24.54 3.91
N LEU A 106 3.82 -24.36 4.86
CA LEU A 106 4.36 -25.48 5.65
C LEU A 106 3.27 -26.16 6.50
N ALA A 107 2.39 -25.37 7.11
CA ALA A 107 1.33 -25.90 7.99
C ALA A 107 0.27 -26.68 7.23
N VAL A 108 -0.11 -26.28 6.01
CA VAL A 108 -1.13 -26.98 5.19
C VAL A 108 -0.58 -28.12 4.35
N ARG A 109 0.72 -28.31 4.31
CA ARG A 109 1.34 -29.36 3.47
C ARG A 109 0.73 -30.74 3.75
N GLY A 110 0.17 -31.38 2.69
CA GLY A 110 -0.52 -32.66 2.80
C GLY A 110 -1.92 -32.61 3.43
N MET A 111 -2.53 -31.43 3.56
CA MET A 111 -3.96 -31.28 3.86
C MET A 111 -4.73 -31.04 2.55
N ALA A 112 -5.97 -31.51 2.48
CA ALA A 112 -6.89 -31.24 1.36
C ALA A 112 -7.49 -29.83 1.50
N CYS A 113 -6.62 -28.81 1.49
CA CYS A 113 -7.00 -27.42 1.65
C CYS A 113 -6.12 -26.56 0.73
N PRO A 114 -6.64 -25.96 -0.34
CA PRO A 114 -5.89 -25.10 -1.21
C PRO A 114 -5.36 -23.87 -0.48
N CYS A 115 -4.17 -23.42 -0.87
CA CYS A 115 -3.50 -22.28 -0.29
C CYS A 115 -3.24 -21.20 -1.35
N ILE A 116 -3.72 -20.01 -1.10
CA ILE A 116 -3.41 -18.80 -1.86
C ILE A 116 -2.31 -18.02 -1.12
N VAL A 117 -1.31 -17.56 -1.84
CA VAL A 117 -0.27 -16.65 -1.33
C VAL A 117 -0.50 -15.26 -1.88
N SER A 118 -0.64 -14.26 -1.03
CA SER A 118 -0.74 -12.85 -1.42
C SER A 118 0.58 -12.13 -1.14
N GLU A 119 1.34 -11.85 -2.20
CA GLU A 119 2.58 -11.09 -2.09
C GLU A 119 2.29 -9.58 -2.22
N ARG A 120 2.58 -8.85 -1.13
CA ARG A 120 2.24 -7.43 -1.00
C ARG A 120 3.46 -6.51 -0.98
N ASN A 121 4.62 -7.06 -1.22
CA ASN A 121 5.88 -6.32 -1.27
C ASN A 121 6.63 -6.68 -2.54
N PHE A 122 7.52 -5.79 -2.99
CA PHE A 122 8.44 -6.11 -4.07
C PHE A 122 9.62 -6.93 -3.55
N PRO A 123 9.74 -8.21 -3.95
CA PRO A 123 10.72 -9.11 -3.38
C PRO A 123 12.18 -8.69 -3.52
N PRO A 124 12.62 -8.09 -4.64
CA PRO A 124 14.00 -7.61 -4.78
C PRO A 124 14.43 -6.58 -3.75
N LEU A 125 13.49 -5.72 -3.31
CA LEU A 125 13.78 -4.62 -2.38
C LEU A 125 13.54 -4.98 -0.91
N LYS A 126 12.62 -5.91 -0.65
CA LYS A 126 12.33 -6.38 0.72
C LYS A 126 12.79 -7.82 0.88
N ARG A 127 14.10 -8.00 1.01
CA ARG A 127 14.72 -9.32 1.14
C ARG A 127 14.72 -9.79 2.59
N PRO A 128 14.02 -10.86 2.94
CA PRO A 128 14.16 -11.49 4.25
C PRO A 128 15.55 -12.11 4.39
N GLY A 129 15.96 -12.41 5.61
CA GLY A 129 17.23 -13.11 5.89
C GLY A 129 17.34 -14.42 5.10
N TRP A 130 18.57 -14.94 4.93
CA TRP A 130 18.85 -16.07 4.06
C TRP A 130 18.02 -17.34 4.34
N PRO A 131 17.70 -17.73 5.60
CA PRO A 131 16.88 -18.90 5.86
C PRO A 131 15.46 -18.77 5.29
N TRP A 132 14.89 -17.57 5.41
CA TRP A 132 13.56 -17.25 4.89
C TRP A 132 13.52 -17.20 3.37
N ARG A 133 14.62 -16.77 2.72
CA ARG A 133 14.76 -16.83 1.25
C ARG A 133 14.76 -18.26 0.75
N LEU A 134 15.50 -19.14 1.43
CA LEU A 134 15.52 -20.57 1.11
C LEU A 134 14.14 -21.20 1.31
N LEU A 135 13.51 -21.01 2.48
CA LEU A 135 12.17 -21.52 2.75
C LEU A 135 11.15 -20.99 1.75
N ARG A 136 11.22 -19.71 1.39
CA ARG A 136 10.35 -19.12 0.37
C ARG A 136 10.51 -19.81 -0.98
N ARG A 137 11.76 -20.06 -1.42
CA ARG A 137 12.04 -20.77 -2.68
C ARG A 137 11.48 -22.19 -2.70
N LEU A 138 11.54 -22.87 -1.56
CA LEU A 138 11.05 -24.25 -1.43
C LEU A 138 9.51 -24.31 -1.32
N THR A 139 8.87 -23.36 -0.64
CA THR A 139 7.45 -23.46 -0.29
C THR A 139 6.52 -22.76 -1.29
N TYR A 140 6.93 -21.66 -1.92
CA TYR A 140 6.06 -20.92 -2.85
C TYR A 140 5.52 -21.79 -4.00
N PRO A 141 6.28 -22.72 -4.61
CA PRO A 141 5.74 -23.59 -5.65
C PRO A 141 4.59 -24.50 -5.19
N TRP A 142 4.31 -24.59 -3.88
CA TRP A 142 3.21 -25.41 -3.32
C TRP A 142 1.87 -24.66 -3.26
N ALA A 143 1.86 -23.35 -3.46
CA ALA A 143 0.64 -22.59 -3.49
C ALA A 143 -0.16 -22.87 -4.77
N GLN A 144 -1.47 -22.95 -4.64
CA GLN A 144 -2.38 -23.18 -5.77
C GLN A 144 -2.65 -21.88 -6.53
N LEU A 145 -2.45 -20.70 -5.90
CA LEU A 145 -2.57 -19.40 -6.56
C LEU A 145 -1.68 -18.36 -5.86
N HIS A 146 -1.06 -17.48 -6.65
CA HIS A 146 -0.33 -16.33 -6.14
C HIS A 146 -1.05 -15.04 -6.53
N LEU A 147 -1.48 -14.25 -5.55
CA LEU A 147 -1.98 -12.90 -5.77
C LEU A 147 -0.81 -11.92 -5.73
N VAL A 148 -0.60 -11.22 -6.82
CA VAL A 148 0.45 -10.20 -6.97
C VAL A 148 -0.17 -8.85 -7.27
N GLN A 149 0.45 -7.76 -6.83
CA GLN A 149 -0.10 -6.42 -7.04
C GLN A 149 0.23 -5.84 -8.42
N THR A 150 1.32 -6.31 -9.03
CA THR A 150 1.82 -5.82 -10.30
C THR A 150 2.33 -6.97 -11.15
N GLU A 151 2.28 -6.80 -12.47
CA GLU A 151 2.84 -7.80 -13.39
C GLU A 151 4.33 -8.00 -13.19
N ALA A 152 5.07 -6.94 -12.86
CA ALA A 152 6.50 -7.04 -12.59
C ALA A 152 6.80 -7.91 -11.37
N THR A 153 5.99 -7.83 -10.29
CA THR A 153 6.08 -8.77 -9.16
C THR A 153 5.81 -10.19 -9.60
N GLY A 154 4.78 -10.39 -10.41
CA GLY A 154 4.42 -11.70 -10.95
C GLY A 154 5.56 -12.31 -11.77
N ARG A 155 6.09 -11.58 -12.75
CA ARG A 155 7.25 -12.02 -13.56
C ARG A 155 8.43 -12.41 -12.67
N TRP A 156 8.77 -11.59 -11.67
CA TRP A 156 9.86 -11.89 -10.76
C TRP A 156 9.63 -13.19 -9.96
N LEU A 157 8.42 -13.37 -9.41
CA LEU A 157 8.04 -14.58 -8.66
C LEU A 157 8.11 -15.83 -9.54
N ALA A 158 7.61 -15.74 -10.77
CA ALA A 158 7.67 -16.85 -11.72
C ALA A 158 9.11 -17.26 -12.06
N GLN A 159 9.97 -16.28 -12.33
CA GLN A 159 11.36 -16.51 -12.75
C GLN A 159 12.24 -17.04 -11.60
N HIS A 160 12.06 -16.51 -10.38
CA HIS A 160 12.98 -16.78 -9.27
C HIS A 160 12.47 -17.82 -8.27
N LEU A 161 11.17 -18.03 -8.20
CA LEU A 161 10.53 -18.90 -7.21
C LEU A 161 9.63 -19.97 -7.82
N ASN A 162 9.52 -20.02 -9.15
CA ASN A 162 8.57 -20.90 -9.84
C ASN A 162 7.13 -20.80 -9.27
N ALA A 163 6.72 -19.61 -8.88
CA ALA A 163 5.44 -19.32 -8.24
C ALA A 163 4.34 -19.15 -9.31
N ARG A 164 3.64 -20.22 -9.62
CA ARG A 164 2.54 -20.28 -10.61
C ARG A 164 1.44 -21.21 -10.10
N PRO A 165 0.15 -21.00 -10.49
CA PRO A 165 -0.39 -19.87 -11.28
C PRO A 165 -0.43 -18.54 -10.53
N GLN A 166 -0.67 -17.44 -11.26
CA GLN A 166 -0.70 -16.09 -10.71
C GLN A 166 -1.92 -15.32 -11.16
N LEU A 167 -2.44 -14.47 -10.27
CA LEU A 167 -3.47 -13.48 -10.55
C LEU A 167 -2.92 -12.10 -10.17
N CYS A 168 -2.79 -11.21 -11.17
CA CYS A 168 -2.45 -9.82 -10.91
C CYS A 168 -3.69 -9.10 -10.37
N LEU A 169 -3.64 -8.72 -9.09
CA LEU A 169 -4.73 -8.09 -8.38
C LEU A 169 -4.19 -6.87 -7.62
N ALA A 170 -4.31 -5.71 -8.25
CA ALA A 170 -3.98 -4.42 -7.66
C ALA A 170 -4.87 -4.09 -6.46
N ASN A 171 -4.56 -3.00 -5.75
CA ASN A 171 -5.47 -2.50 -4.72
C ASN A 171 -6.62 -1.72 -5.37
N PRO A 172 -7.86 -1.88 -4.88
CA PRO A 172 -8.95 -1.04 -5.33
C PRO A 172 -8.85 0.37 -4.74
N VAL A 173 -9.44 1.31 -5.45
CA VAL A 173 -9.77 2.63 -4.93
C VAL A 173 -11.26 2.68 -4.57
N ALA A 174 -11.56 3.05 -3.33
CA ALA A 174 -12.90 3.44 -2.95
C ALA A 174 -13.15 4.86 -3.47
N TRP A 175 -14.24 5.08 -4.18
CA TRP A 175 -14.64 6.41 -4.61
C TRP A 175 -16.10 6.66 -4.26
N PRO A 176 -16.42 7.78 -3.58
CA PRO A 176 -15.50 8.74 -2.95
C PRO A 176 -14.56 8.10 -1.92
N LEU A 177 -13.41 8.76 -1.63
CA LEU A 177 -12.48 8.26 -0.64
C LEU A 177 -13.10 8.29 0.76
N PRO A 178 -12.77 7.33 1.64
CA PRO A 178 -13.31 7.32 2.99
C PRO A 178 -12.83 8.55 3.78
N ARG A 179 -13.74 9.09 4.59
CA ARG A 179 -13.50 10.26 5.44
C ARG A 179 -13.61 9.87 6.92
N PHE A 180 -12.69 10.36 7.74
CA PHE A 180 -12.67 10.18 9.19
C PHE A 180 -11.89 11.33 9.86
N ALA A 181 -12.07 11.50 11.17
CA ALA A 181 -11.35 12.54 11.92
C ALA A 181 -9.86 12.19 12.14
N PRO A 182 -8.94 13.18 12.17
CA PRO A 182 -9.20 14.61 11.95
C PRO A 182 -9.36 14.95 10.48
N ASP A 183 -10.32 15.84 10.17
CA ASP A 183 -10.70 16.20 8.81
C ASP A 183 -10.84 17.72 8.61
N PRO A 184 -9.78 18.51 8.89
CA PRO A 184 -9.80 19.95 8.72
C PRO A 184 -9.98 20.33 7.25
N ASP A 185 -10.82 21.34 6.98
CA ASP A 185 -10.91 21.96 5.66
C ASP A 185 -9.52 22.46 5.19
N PRO A 186 -9.03 22.01 4.01
CA PRO A 186 -7.71 22.40 3.51
C PRO A 186 -7.54 23.90 3.34
N THR A 187 -8.53 24.58 2.78
CA THR A 187 -8.47 26.02 2.49
C THR A 187 -8.37 26.83 3.79
N GLY A 188 -9.23 26.53 4.76
CA GLY A 188 -9.19 27.18 6.07
C GLY A 188 -7.92 26.84 6.87
N TRP A 189 -7.42 25.61 6.73
CA TRP A 189 -6.15 25.22 7.37
C TRP A 189 -4.98 26.00 6.75
N LEU A 190 -4.88 26.08 5.43
CA LEU A 190 -3.85 26.80 4.69
C LEU A 190 -3.93 28.32 4.95
N ALA A 191 -5.12 28.91 5.03
CA ALA A 191 -5.30 30.31 5.37
C ALA A 191 -4.70 30.65 6.74
N ARG A 192 -4.85 29.77 7.74
CA ARG A 192 -4.18 29.92 9.06
C ARG A 192 -2.64 29.87 8.95
N GLN A 193 -2.09 29.24 7.91
CA GLN A 193 -0.67 29.25 7.59
C GLN A 193 -0.27 30.42 6.68
N LYS A 194 -1.17 31.38 6.44
CA LYS A 194 -0.99 32.55 5.55
C LYS A 194 -0.80 32.17 4.07
N VAL A 195 -1.42 31.08 3.65
CA VAL A 195 -1.49 30.64 2.25
C VAL A 195 -2.83 31.08 1.67
N GLY A 196 -2.81 31.94 0.67
CA GLY A 196 -4.01 32.43 -0.03
C GLY A 196 -4.68 31.36 -0.88
N ALA A 197 -5.95 31.58 -1.20
CA ALA A 197 -6.71 30.64 -2.01
C ALA A 197 -6.20 30.50 -3.45
N ASP A 198 -5.58 31.55 -3.98
CA ASP A 198 -4.96 31.68 -5.31
C ASP A 198 -3.53 31.16 -5.38
N GLN A 199 -2.91 30.88 -4.22
CA GLN A 199 -1.53 30.38 -4.19
C GLN A 199 -1.46 28.90 -4.57
N GLN A 200 -0.38 28.56 -5.28
CA GLN A 200 -0.14 27.23 -5.80
C GLN A 200 0.25 26.25 -4.69
N VAL A 201 -0.42 25.09 -4.66
CA VAL A 201 -0.23 24.05 -3.65
C VAL A 201 0.24 22.76 -4.31
N LEU A 202 1.46 22.36 -3.98
CA LEU A 202 2.02 21.05 -4.29
C LEU A 202 1.76 20.11 -3.12
N LEU A 203 1.29 18.90 -3.40
CA LEU A 203 0.94 17.93 -2.37
C LEU A 203 1.77 16.66 -2.49
N ALA A 204 2.28 16.17 -1.37
CA ALA A 204 2.83 14.83 -1.23
C ALA A 204 2.23 14.12 -0.02
N VAL A 205 2.13 12.79 -0.07
CA VAL A 205 1.52 11.99 1.02
C VAL A 205 2.40 10.80 1.37
N GLY A 206 2.73 10.67 2.65
CA GLY A 206 3.50 9.53 3.13
C GLY A 206 4.06 9.67 4.54
N THR A 207 4.46 8.54 5.13
CA THR A 207 4.98 8.46 6.51
C THR A 207 6.48 8.19 6.60
N LYS A 208 7.11 7.73 5.51
CA LYS A 208 8.52 7.31 5.45
C LYS A 208 9.28 8.21 4.47
N ALA A 209 9.93 9.24 4.99
CA ALA A 209 10.57 10.28 4.18
C ALA A 209 11.56 9.70 3.14
N HIS A 210 12.43 8.78 3.55
CA HIS A 210 13.42 8.17 2.64
C HIS A 210 12.77 7.34 1.52
N GLN A 211 11.81 6.45 1.86
CA GLN A 211 11.11 5.65 0.85
C GLN A 211 10.37 6.53 -0.14
N LYS A 212 9.67 7.55 0.38
CA LYS A 212 8.87 8.49 -0.41
C LYS A 212 9.71 9.55 -1.15
N GLY A 213 11.02 9.57 -0.93
CA GLY A 213 11.93 10.49 -1.61
C GLY A 213 11.70 11.96 -1.25
N PHE A 214 11.30 12.26 -0.02
CA PHE A 214 11.01 13.65 0.38
C PHE A 214 12.25 14.53 0.42
N ASP A 215 13.45 13.95 0.59
CA ASP A 215 14.71 14.64 0.39
C ASP A 215 14.92 15.10 -1.07
N ARG A 216 14.55 14.26 -2.05
CA ARG A 216 14.54 14.62 -3.48
C ARG A 216 13.51 15.74 -3.74
N LEU A 217 12.36 15.67 -3.05
CA LEU A 217 11.32 16.68 -3.14
C LEU A 217 11.81 18.02 -2.60
N MET A 218 12.58 18.04 -1.50
CA MET A 218 13.18 19.28 -0.98
C MET A 218 14.14 19.92 -1.99
N ALA A 219 15.02 19.12 -2.59
CA ALA A 219 15.96 19.62 -3.59
C ALA A 219 15.24 20.20 -4.83
N MET A 220 14.21 19.53 -5.33
CA MET A 220 13.35 20.03 -6.41
C MET A 220 12.66 21.33 -6.02
N PHE A 221 12.04 21.35 -4.83
CA PHE A 221 11.27 22.49 -4.38
C PHE A 221 12.13 23.75 -4.18
N ALA A 222 13.39 23.61 -3.76
CA ALA A 222 14.34 24.70 -3.70
C ALA A 222 14.54 25.38 -5.07
N LEU A 223 14.70 24.57 -6.13
CA LEU A 223 14.85 25.08 -7.51
C LEU A 223 13.53 25.66 -8.04
N LEU A 224 12.42 25.01 -7.76
CA LEU A 224 11.10 25.48 -8.20
C LEU A 224 10.77 26.86 -7.62
N ARG A 225 11.07 27.11 -6.35
CA ARG A 225 10.80 28.37 -5.66
C ARG A 225 11.49 29.56 -6.28
N GLN A 226 12.59 29.38 -6.99
CA GLN A 226 13.26 30.48 -7.71
C GLN A 226 12.39 31.03 -8.85
N ARG A 227 11.54 30.16 -9.46
CA ARG A 227 10.63 30.54 -10.56
C ARG A 227 9.21 30.78 -10.06
N HIS A 228 8.79 30.08 -9.00
CA HIS A 228 7.45 30.14 -8.41
C HIS A 228 7.54 30.46 -6.92
N PRO A 229 7.87 31.73 -6.56
CA PRO A 229 8.05 32.14 -5.16
C PRO A 229 6.77 32.02 -4.32
N GLN A 230 5.59 31.93 -4.94
CA GLN A 230 4.29 31.77 -4.30
C GLN A 230 3.86 30.29 -4.16
N ALA A 231 4.68 29.33 -4.59
CA ALA A 231 4.35 27.93 -4.44
C ALA A 231 4.53 27.45 -3.00
N HIS A 232 3.61 26.63 -2.53
CA HIS A 232 3.65 25.98 -1.23
C HIS A 232 3.70 24.46 -1.37
N LEU A 233 4.43 23.81 -0.49
CA LEU A 233 4.53 22.35 -0.45
C LEU A 233 3.89 21.82 0.83
N VAL A 234 2.90 20.97 0.66
CA VAL A 234 2.19 20.29 1.75
C VAL A 234 2.57 18.79 1.76
N ILE A 235 2.98 18.27 2.91
CA ILE A 235 3.29 16.85 3.09
C ILE A 235 2.37 16.28 4.16
N LEU A 236 1.42 15.43 3.75
CA LEU A 236 0.52 14.73 4.65
C LEU A 236 1.10 13.41 5.14
N GLY A 237 0.64 12.96 6.31
CA GLY A 237 0.98 11.65 6.87
C GLY A 237 2.23 11.65 7.74
N MET A 238 2.97 12.74 7.83
CA MET A 238 4.11 12.88 8.72
C MET A 238 3.66 13.47 10.04
N ASP A 239 3.69 12.67 11.10
CA ASP A 239 3.40 13.15 12.45
C ASP A 239 4.61 13.88 13.04
N ALA A 240 4.38 14.74 14.04
CA ALA A 240 5.44 15.38 14.83
C ALA A 240 6.22 14.37 15.71
N VAL A 241 5.69 13.14 15.88
CA VAL A 241 6.34 12.08 16.67
C VAL A 241 7.51 11.50 15.86
N PRO A 242 8.70 11.39 16.44
CA PRO A 242 9.87 10.84 15.78
C PRO A 242 9.64 9.43 15.24
N TYR A 243 9.95 9.20 13.97
CA TYR A 243 9.92 7.88 13.38
C TYR A 243 11.26 7.17 13.62
N HIS A 244 11.25 6.08 14.41
CA HIS A 244 12.47 5.40 14.88
C HIS A 244 13.50 6.35 15.53
N GLY A 245 13.03 7.32 16.31
CA GLY A 245 13.88 8.29 17.00
C GLY A 245 14.35 9.48 16.16
N VAL A 246 13.91 9.57 14.88
CA VAL A 246 14.27 10.68 13.99
C VAL A 246 13.07 11.60 13.76
N ASP A 247 13.23 12.87 14.08
CA ASP A 247 12.29 13.92 13.69
C ASP A 247 12.45 14.22 12.20
N GLN A 248 11.64 13.55 11.38
CA GLN A 248 11.68 13.69 9.93
C GLN A 248 11.25 15.09 9.45
N GLN A 249 10.29 15.74 10.14
CA GLN A 249 9.85 17.08 9.78
C GLN A 249 10.99 18.10 10.00
N ALA A 250 11.65 18.04 11.14
CA ALA A 250 12.78 18.92 11.43
C ALA A 250 13.95 18.69 10.45
N GLN A 251 14.19 17.41 10.06
CA GLN A 251 15.21 17.08 9.06
C GLN A 251 14.90 17.72 7.71
N LEU A 252 13.66 17.61 7.21
CA LEU A 252 13.26 18.21 5.94
C LEU A 252 13.28 19.74 5.98
N ARG A 253 12.85 20.36 7.09
CA ARG A 253 12.94 21.83 7.26
C ARG A 253 14.39 22.34 7.21
N ARG A 254 15.35 21.59 7.78
CA ARG A 254 16.79 21.95 7.73
C ARG A 254 17.35 21.91 6.31
N MET A 255 16.78 21.11 5.42
CA MET A 255 17.19 21.06 4.00
C MET A 255 16.71 22.28 3.21
N LEU A 256 15.73 23.04 3.74
CA LEU A 256 15.10 24.19 3.10
C LEU A 256 14.88 25.33 4.10
N PRO A 257 15.95 25.91 4.68
CA PRO A 257 15.80 26.93 5.70
C PRO A 257 15.10 28.19 5.18
N GLU A 258 15.40 28.62 3.97
CA GLU A 258 14.83 29.80 3.32
C GLU A 258 13.36 29.62 2.88
N ALA A 259 12.96 28.38 2.60
CA ALA A 259 11.59 28.05 2.20
C ALA A 259 10.76 27.39 3.32
N SER A 260 11.23 27.43 4.58
CA SER A 260 10.55 26.75 5.70
C SER A 260 9.13 27.23 5.94
N ARG A 261 8.82 28.48 5.61
CA ARG A 261 7.47 29.07 5.68
C ARG A 261 6.53 28.57 4.59
N SER A 262 7.05 28.03 3.49
CA SER A 262 6.28 27.46 2.39
C SER A 262 6.19 25.93 2.45
N LEU A 263 6.71 25.33 3.54
CA LEU A 263 6.69 23.88 3.78
C LEU A 263 5.77 23.56 4.96
N HIS A 264 4.71 22.80 4.69
CA HIS A 264 3.62 22.54 5.63
C HIS A 264 3.46 21.04 5.92
N PHE A 265 3.22 20.71 7.20
CA PHE A 265 3.01 19.35 7.68
C PHE A 265 1.73 19.28 8.53
N PRO A 266 0.57 19.09 7.91
CA PRO A 266 -0.69 18.97 8.65
C PRO A 266 -0.81 17.71 9.51
N GLY A 267 0.09 16.73 9.32
CA GLY A 267 0.03 15.44 10.01
C GLY A 267 -0.81 14.41 9.25
N ARG A 268 -1.34 13.42 10.00
CA ARG A 268 -2.27 12.41 9.44
C ARG A 268 -3.68 12.95 9.47
N LEU A 269 -4.33 12.90 8.33
CA LEU A 269 -5.69 13.42 8.14
C LEU A 269 -6.59 12.34 7.53
N GLY A 270 -7.89 12.43 7.84
CA GLY A 270 -8.89 11.50 7.38
C GLY A 270 -9.70 11.98 6.17
N ASN A 271 -9.47 13.20 5.70
CA ASN A 271 -10.12 13.79 4.53
C ASN A 271 -9.13 14.05 3.39
N VAL A 272 -8.31 13.08 3.08
CA VAL A 272 -7.24 13.22 2.07
C VAL A 272 -7.78 13.61 0.69
N GLN A 273 -9.04 13.26 0.37
CA GLN A 273 -9.70 13.68 -0.87
C GLN A 273 -9.74 15.19 -1.03
N ASP A 274 -10.16 15.91 0.00
CA ASP A 274 -10.27 17.38 -0.02
C ASP A 274 -8.90 18.02 -0.29
N TRP A 275 -7.83 17.42 0.23
CA TRP A 275 -6.45 17.88 0.00
C TRP A 275 -5.96 17.59 -1.42
N TYR A 276 -6.33 16.46 -2.02
CA TYR A 276 -6.05 16.20 -3.44
C TYR A 276 -6.79 17.16 -4.34
N GLU A 277 -8.06 17.47 -4.02
CA GLU A 277 -8.89 18.42 -4.77
C GLU A 277 -8.40 19.87 -4.64
N ARG A 278 -7.81 20.25 -3.48
CA ARG A 278 -7.24 21.59 -3.27
C ARG A 278 -5.86 21.75 -3.94
N ALA A 279 -5.15 20.67 -4.16
CA ALA A 279 -3.79 20.71 -4.69
C ALA A 279 -3.78 20.97 -6.21
N ASP A 280 -2.86 21.81 -6.66
CA ASP A 280 -2.58 21.98 -8.09
C ASP A 280 -1.88 20.76 -8.69
N LEU A 281 -0.97 20.15 -7.94
CA LEU A 281 -0.22 18.96 -8.36
C LEU A 281 0.00 18.02 -7.18
N PHE A 282 -0.13 16.73 -7.44
CA PHE A 282 0.34 15.68 -6.55
C PHE A 282 1.70 15.14 -7.00
N LEU A 283 2.66 15.06 -6.07
CA LEU A 283 4.04 14.67 -6.34
C LEU A 283 4.41 13.38 -5.60
N LEU A 284 4.89 12.37 -6.32
CA LEU A 284 5.35 11.10 -5.75
C LEU A 284 6.78 10.77 -6.21
N PRO A 285 7.82 11.38 -5.60
CA PRO A 285 9.22 11.12 -5.94
C PRO A 285 9.79 9.87 -5.26
N SER A 286 8.97 8.84 -5.07
CA SER A 286 9.32 7.64 -4.32
C SER A 286 10.51 6.91 -4.93
N ARG A 287 11.38 6.36 -4.08
CA ARG A 287 12.48 5.49 -4.49
C ARG A 287 11.99 4.09 -4.85
N TYR A 288 10.97 3.63 -4.18
CA TYR A 288 10.30 2.34 -4.41
C TYR A 288 8.92 2.32 -3.79
N GLU A 289 8.03 1.55 -4.42
CA GLU A 289 6.67 1.28 -3.94
C GLU A 289 6.38 -0.23 -3.99
N GLY A 290 5.33 -0.67 -3.31
CA GLY A 290 4.74 -1.99 -3.57
C GLY A 290 3.58 -1.82 -4.56
N PHE A 291 2.63 -0.97 -4.19
CA PHE A 291 1.58 -0.39 -5.02
C PHE A 291 1.25 0.98 -4.43
N PRO A 292 1.34 2.08 -5.20
CA PRO A 292 1.26 3.44 -4.67
C PRO A 292 -0.20 3.88 -4.49
N ASN A 293 -0.86 3.44 -3.40
CA ASN A 293 -2.26 3.79 -3.12
C ASN A 293 -2.51 5.31 -3.14
N VAL A 294 -1.58 6.09 -2.57
CA VAL A 294 -1.69 7.55 -2.53
C VAL A 294 -1.69 8.20 -3.93
N LEU A 295 -1.00 7.59 -4.91
CA LEU A 295 -1.06 8.01 -6.31
C LEU A 295 -2.40 7.66 -6.94
N LEU A 296 -2.88 6.43 -6.69
CA LEU A 296 -4.19 5.98 -7.14
C LEU A 296 -5.32 6.86 -6.57
N GLU A 297 -5.22 7.22 -5.28
CA GLU A 297 -6.16 8.10 -4.59
C GLU A 297 -6.14 9.53 -5.18
N ALA A 298 -4.95 10.10 -5.43
CA ALA A 298 -4.78 11.40 -6.05
C ALA A 298 -5.37 11.44 -7.48
N MET A 299 -5.06 10.43 -8.30
CA MET A 299 -5.63 10.30 -9.65
C MET A 299 -7.16 10.15 -9.60
N ALA A 300 -7.69 9.35 -8.68
CA ALA A 300 -9.12 9.18 -8.50
C ALA A 300 -9.80 10.48 -8.02
N SER A 301 -9.10 11.35 -7.29
CA SER A 301 -9.59 12.67 -6.88
C SER A 301 -9.50 13.73 -8.00
N GLY A 302 -8.98 13.37 -9.18
CA GLY A 302 -8.82 14.32 -10.29
C GLY A 302 -7.67 15.31 -10.08
N CYS A 303 -6.67 14.94 -9.27
CA CYS A 303 -5.45 15.72 -9.11
C CYS A 303 -4.44 15.38 -10.22
N CYS A 304 -3.82 16.38 -10.84
CA CYS A 304 -2.74 16.14 -11.79
C CYS A 304 -1.51 15.60 -11.06
N CYS A 305 -1.01 14.44 -11.51
CA CYS A 305 0.02 13.69 -10.82
C CYS A 305 1.35 13.69 -11.57
N VAL A 306 2.45 13.91 -10.83
CA VAL A 306 3.82 13.69 -11.29
C VAL A 306 4.46 12.65 -10.38
N SER A 307 4.95 11.56 -10.95
CA SER A 307 5.56 10.47 -10.19
C SER A 307 6.91 10.06 -10.76
N SER A 308 7.79 9.54 -9.90
CA SER A 308 8.95 8.78 -10.38
C SER A 308 8.50 7.43 -10.92
N ASP A 309 9.12 6.95 -11.99
CA ASP A 309 9.02 5.58 -12.46
C ASP A 309 9.89 4.66 -11.58
N CYS A 310 9.56 4.64 -10.30
CA CYS A 310 10.25 3.76 -9.37
C CYS A 310 9.80 2.30 -9.58
N PRO A 311 10.66 1.32 -9.24
CA PRO A 311 10.29 -0.07 -9.35
C PRO A 311 8.94 -0.34 -8.69
N GLN A 312 7.97 -0.72 -9.52
CA GLN A 312 6.61 -1.16 -9.22
C GLN A 312 5.59 -0.09 -8.82
N GLY A 313 4.54 -0.08 -9.59
CA GLY A 313 3.29 0.57 -9.29
C GLY A 313 3.04 1.87 -10.03
N PRO A 314 3.91 2.90 -10.05
CA PRO A 314 3.57 4.14 -10.76
C PRO A 314 3.27 3.94 -12.26
N ALA A 315 4.06 3.14 -12.98
CA ALA A 315 3.82 2.81 -14.39
C ALA A 315 2.56 1.94 -14.63
N GLU A 316 2.02 1.28 -13.60
CA GLU A 316 0.72 0.58 -13.69
C GLU A 316 -0.46 1.57 -13.70
N LEU A 317 -0.25 2.76 -13.15
CA LEU A 317 -1.27 3.81 -12.99
C LEU A 317 -1.11 4.90 -14.04
N ILE A 318 0.09 5.45 -14.21
CA ILE A 318 0.40 6.57 -15.10
C ILE A 318 0.93 6.07 -16.44
N ARG A 319 0.34 6.58 -17.51
CA ARG A 319 0.91 6.62 -18.87
C ARG A 319 1.43 8.04 -19.09
N ASP A 320 2.75 8.20 -19.21
CA ASP A 320 3.38 9.52 -19.31
C ASP A 320 2.75 10.37 -20.43
N GLY A 321 2.47 11.64 -20.12
CA GLY A 321 1.82 12.59 -21.03
C GLY A 321 0.36 12.30 -21.37
N VAL A 322 -0.22 11.22 -20.86
CA VAL A 322 -1.63 10.85 -21.11
C VAL A 322 -2.52 11.18 -19.93
N ASN A 323 -2.23 10.63 -18.75
CA ASN A 323 -3.03 10.77 -17.53
C ASN A 323 -2.20 11.17 -16.31
N GLY A 324 -1.03 11.73 -16.53
CA GLY A 324 -0.06 12.20 -15.55
C GLY A 324 1.32 12.27 -16.17
N ARG A 325 2.31 12.61 -15.37
CA ARG A 325 3.72 12.58 -15.78
C ARG A 325 4.49 11.54 -14.99
N LEU A 326 5.30 10.76 -15.71
CA LEU A 326 6.11 9.68 -15.16
C LEU A 326 7.57 9.94 -15.50
N LEU A 327 8.36 10.33 -14.50
CA LEU A 327 9.77 10.69 -14.68
C LEU A 327 10.68 9.50 -14.35
N PRO A 328 11.84 9.37 -15.00
CA PRO A 328 12.82 8.35 -14.61
C PRO A 328 13.11 8.37 -13.12
N ASN A 329 13.28 7.19 -12.50
CA ASN A 329 13.49 7.10 -11.05
C ASN A 329 14.77 7.80 -10.55
N ASP A 330 15.73 7.97 -11.43
CA ASP A 330 16.98 8.67 -11.22
C ASP A 330 16.96 10.13 -11.74
N ALA A 331 15.80 10.62 -12.18
CA ALA A 331 15.66 12.01 -12.63
C ALA A 331 16.16 12.98 -11.56
N ASN A 332 17.00 13.91 -11.98
CA ASN A 332 17.59 14.90 -11.09
C ASN A 332 16.56 15.95 -10.64
N PRO A 333 16.84 16.73 -9.58
CA PRO A 333 15.91 17.74 -9.07
C PRO A 333 15.55 18.82 -10.10
N GLN A 334 16.44 19.15 -11.05
CA GLN A 334 16.18 20.14 -12.11
C GLN A 334 15.10 19.63 -13.06
N THR A 335 15.20 18.37 -13.54
CA THR A 335 14.18 17.75 -14.41
C THR A 335 12.81 17.77 -13.75
N TRP A 336 12.74 17.47 -12.45
CA TRP A 336 11.49 17.55 -11.69
C TRP A 336 10.96 18.99 -11.63
N ALA A 337 11.83 19.97 -11.31
CA ALA A 337 11.44 21.38 -11.23
C ALA A 337 10.94 21.91 -12.57
N ASP A 338 11.55 21.50 -13.69
CA ASP A 338 11.14 21.92 -15.04
C ASP A 338 9.76 21.39 -15.39
N VAL A 339 9.51 20.09 -15.17
CA VAL A 339 8.18 19.48 -15.44
C VAL A 339 7.09 20.08 -14.55
N VAL A 340 7.38 20.26 -13.27
CA VAL A 340 6.43 20.85 -12.31
C VAL A 340 6.18 22.33 -12.68
N SER A 341 7.20 23.09 -13.06
CA SER A 341 7.07 24.49 -13.47
C SER A 341 6.16 24.63 -14.69
N VAL A 342 6.34 23.82 -15.72
CA VAL A 342 5.47 23.82 -16.92
C VAL A 342 4.01 23.56 -16.52
N LEU A 343 3.78 22.51 -15.70
CA LEU A 343 2.42 22.18 -15.27
C LEU A 343 1.79 23.24 -14.36
N LEU A 344 2.56 23.99 -13.59
CA LEU A 344 2.02 25.08 -12.76
C LEU A 344 1.55 26.28 -13.60
N VAL A 345 2.17 26.51 -14.75
CA VAL A 345 1.79 27.59 -15.68
C VAL A 345 0.64 27.13 -16.60
N ASP A 346 0.74 25.93 -17.14
CA ASP A 346 -0.23 25.41 -18.11
C ASP A 346 -1.41 24.72 -17.40
N SER A 347 -2.46 25.48 -17.12
CA SER A 347 -3.66 24.97 -16.47
C SER A 347 -4.47 24.03 -17.36
N GLU A 348 -4.43 24.22 -18.69
CA GLU A 348 -5.16 23.37 -19.63
C GLU A 348 -4.56 21.98 -19.66
N GLU A 349 -3.23 21.88 -19.74
CA GLU A 349 -2.52 20.60 -19.69
C GLU A 349 -2.75 19.89 -18.34
N ARG A 350 -2.70 20.62 -17.21
CA ARG A 350 -3.05 20.05 -15.89
C ARG A 350 -4.45 19.43 -15.89
N GLN A 351 -5.44 20.19 -16.35
CA GLN A 351 -6.84 19.71 -16.39
C GLN A 351 -7.01 18.55 -17.35
N ARG A 352 -6.34 18.55 -18.50
CA ARG A 352 -6.36 17.46 -19.47
C ARG A 352 -5.81 16.15 -18.88
N LEU A 353 -4.65 16.24 -18.23
CA LEU A 353 -4.03 15.07 -17.57
C LEU A 353 -4.88 14.57 -16.41
N ALA A 354 -5.38 15.47 -15.56
CA ALA A 354 -6.24 15.17 -14.42
C ALA A 354 -7.57 14.53 -14.84
N GLY A 355 -8.21 15.06 -15.88
CA GLY A 355 -9.45 14.50 -16.42
C GLY A 355 -9.27 13.07 -16.94
N ARG A 356 -8.16 12.80 -17.64
CA ARG A 356 -7.83 11.44 -18.10
C ARG A 356 -7.40 10.50 -16.98
N ALA A 357 -6.89 11.02 -15.87
CA ALA A 357 -6.53 10.22 -14.70
C ALA A 357 -7.74 9.57 -14.01
N LEU A 358 -8.94 10.12 -14.17
CA LEU A 358 -10.18 9.60 -13.58
C LEU A 358 -10.55 8.19 -14.07
N ASP A 359 -9.94 7.70 -15.16
CA ASP A 359 -10.13 6.33 -15.65
C ASP A 359 -9.78 5.28 -14.58
N VAL A 360 -8.93 5.62 -13.61
CA VAL A 360 -8.56 4.74 -12.50
C VAL A 360 -9.77 4.35 -11.64
N ARG A 361 -10.81 5.19 -11.58
CA ARG A 361 -12.05 4.87 -10.85
C ARG A 361 -12.75 3.64 -11.41
N GLN A 362 -12.63 3.39 -12.72
CA GLN A 362 -13.17 2.19 -13.37
C GLN A 362 -12.15 1.05 -13.38
N ARG A 363 -10.89 1.33 -13.75
CA ARG A 363 -9.82 0.32 -13.84
C ARG A 363 -9.56 -0.37 -12.51
N PHE A 364 -9.61 0.39 -11.41
CA PHE A 364 -9.34 -0.07 -10.06
C PHE A 364 -10.57 -0.01 -9.15
N SER A 365 -11.78 -0.08 -9.74
CA SER A 365 -13.01 -0.16 -8.95
C SER A 365 -13.05 -1.42 -8.10
N GLU A 366 -13.59 -1.29 -6.89
CA GLU A 366 -13.72 -2.41 -5.96
C GLU A 366 -14.52 -3.57 -6.58
N GLY A 367 -15.64 -3.26 -7.26
CA GLY A 367 -16.49 -4.27 -7.88
C GLY A 367 -15.76 -5.08 -8.98
N ARG A 368 -14.91 -4.42 -9.79
CA ARG A 368 -14.09 -5.12 -10.80
C ARG A 368 -13.07 -6.04 -10.15
N LEU A 369 -12.32 -5.54 -9.17
CA LEU A 369 -11.26 -6.31 -8.53
C LEU A 369 -11.82 -7.44 -7.67
N ARG A 370 -12.99 -7.23 -7.03
CA ARG A 370 -13.72 -8.28 -6.33
C ARG A 370 -14.08 -9.42 -7.28
N ARG A 371 -14.67 -9.13 -8.45
CA ARG A 371 -14.98 -10.18 -9.45
C ARG A 371 -13.73 -10.95 -9.87
N CYS A 372 -12.63 -10.26 -10.15
CA CYS A 372 -11.35 -10.92 -10.49
C CYS A 372 -10.87 -11.83 -9.34
N PHE A 373 -10.92 -11.35 -8.09
CA PHE A 373 -10.53 -12.13 -6.91
C PHE A 373 -11.41 -13.36 -6.75
N MET A 374 -12.73 -13.20 -6.80
CA MET A 374 -13.68 -14.30 -6.64
C MET A 374 -13.57 -15.34 -7.75
N SER A 375 -13.37 -14.92 -9.01
CA SER A 375 -13.09 -15.84 -10.11
C SER A 375 -11.85 -16.71 -9.85
N GLY A 376 -10.76 -16.11 -9.33
CA GLY A 376 -9.58 -16.88 -8.95
C GLY A 376 -9.81 -17.83 -7.77
N VAL A 377 -10.66 -17.45 -6.83
CA VAL A 377 -11.05 -18.32 -5.70
C VAL A 377 -11.93 -19.48 -6.17
N SER A 378 -12.95 -19.22 -7.00
CA SER A 378 -13.88 -20.25 -7.52
C SER A 378 -13.14 -21.33 -8.33
N GLN A 379 -12.15 -20.95 -9.14
CA GLN A 379 -11.34 -21.92 -9.88
C GLN A 379 -10.56 -22.92 -9.00
N LEU A 380 -10.28 -22.56 -7.74
CA LEU A 380 -9.55 -23.42 -6.82
C LEU A 380 -10.44 -24.38 -6.01
N VAL A 381 -11.67 -23.98 -5.74
CA VAL A 381 -12.57 -24.73 -4.83
C VAL A 381 -13.73 -25.41 -5.56
N GLY A 382 -13.78 -25.27 -6.89
CA GLY A 382 -14.87 -25.79 -7.74
C GLY A 382 -16.17 -25.02 -7.50
N ASP A 383 -16.90 -24.72 -8.55
CA ASP A 383 -18.31 -24.31 -8.47
C ASP A 383 -19.12 -25.60 -8.20
N GLU A 384 -19.74 -25.72 -7.00
CA GLU A 384 -20.83 -26.66 -6.76
C GLU A 384 -22.16 -26.02 -7.16
#